data_b4e3d1c70de8791691d531b9808cb800
#
_entry.id   b4e3d1c70de8791691d531b9808cb800
#
_cell.length_a   1.000
_cell.length_b   1.000
_cell.length_c   1.000
_cell.angle_alpha   90.00
_cell.angle_beta   90.00
_cell.angle_gamma   90.00
#
_symmetry.space_group_name_H-M   'P 1'
#
loop_
_entity.id
_entity.type
_entity.pdbx_description
1 polymer ?
#
loop_
_entity_poly.entity_id
_entity_poly.type
_entity_poly.pdbx_seq_one_letter_code
_entity_poly.pdbx_strand_id
1 'polypeptide(L)'
;FRNYVFVLKKELVRIPLLNLFFTKLGFIFVDKNDNYSSMKSLLRHSKDRISEGVGVIIIFPEGTRVKPGVKKKLSPGVAALYKSLNLPVLPVKHDSGKFWLNKKILKNKGKITIEIFPPIKPGLKKENLMNKLENLIQ
;
A
#
# COMPACT_ATOMS: atom_id res chain seq x y z
N PHE A 1 -10.27 -14.09 -12.74
CA PHE A 1 -10.86 -13.28 -11.65
C PHE A 1 -9.74 -12.86 -10.72
N ARG A 2 -9.47 -11.55 -10.61
CA ARG A 2 -8.44 -11.03 -9.71
C ARG A 2 -9.11 -10.61 -8.41
N ASN A 3 -8.73 -11.27 -7.33
CA ASN A 3 -9.28 -11.00 -6.02
C ASN A 3 -8.50 -9.90 -5.26
N TYR A 4 -7.63 -9.15 -5.94
CA TYR A 4 -6.82 -8.10 -5.31
C TYR A 4 -6.57 -6.90 -6.23
N VAL A 5 -6.40 -5.72 -5.63
CA VAL A 5 -5.96 -4.49 -6.31
C VAL A 5 -4.83 -3.82 -5.53
N PHE A 6 -3.94 -3.12 -6.24
CA PHE A 6 -2.89 -2.30 -5.66
C PHE A 6 -3.31 -0.83 -5.59
N VAL A 7 -2.88 -0.17 -4.52
CA VAL A 7 -2.87 1.28 -4.44
C VAL A 7 -1.51 1.78 -4.93
N LEU A 8 -1.51 2.52 -6.02
CA LEU A 8 -0.32 3.00 -6.72
C LEU A 8 -0.28 4.53 -6.79
N LYS A 9 0.92 5.07 -7.03
CA LYS A 9 1.09 6.49 -7.26
C LYS A 9 0.56 6.89 -8.64
N LYS A 10 -0.14 8.03 -8.70
CA LYS A 10 -0.70 8.59 -9.94
C LYS A 10 0.37 8.88 -11.00
N GLU A 11 1.61 9.19 -10.61
CA GLU A 11 2.70 9.44 -11.56
C GLU A 11 2.99 8.23 -12.46
N LEU A 12 2.67 7.01 -12.03
CA LEU A 12 2.81 5.81 -12.86
C LEU A 12 1.87 5.77 -14.06
N VAL A 13 0.77 6.54 -14.01
CA VAL A 13 -0.17 6.71 -15.14
C VAL A 13 0.51 7.41 -16.33
N ARG A 14 1.55 8.19 -16.09
CA ARG A 14 2.29 8.90 -17.15
C ARG A 14 3.10 7.98 -18.08
N ILE A 15 3.29 6.73 -17.68
CA ILE A 15 4.00 5.72 -18.50
C ILE A 15 2.94 5.00 -19.36
N PRO A 16 2.88 5.24 -20.69
CA PRO A 16 1.72 4.86 -21.52
C PRO A 16 1.35 3.37 -21.43
N LEU A 17 2.31 2.48 -21.62
CA LEU A 17 2.06 1.03 -21.57
C LEU A 17 1.65 0.54 -20.18
N LEU A 18 2.29 1.06 -19.13
CA LEU A 18 1.97 0.70 -17.74
C LEU A 18 0.60 1.22 -17.33
N ASN A 19 0.22 2.42 -17.80
CA ASN A 19 -1.09 2.99 -17.55
C ASN A 19 -2.20 2.09 -18.09
N LEU A 20 -2.11 1.70 -19.37
CA LEU A 20 -3.10 0.81 -19.98
C LEU A 20 -3.24 -0.51 -19.19
N PHE A 21 -2.11 -1.07 -18.78
CA PHE A 21 -2.08 -2.30 -17.99
C PHE A 21 -2.74 -2.13 -16.63
N PHE A 22 -2.31 -1.13 -15.86
CA PHE A 22 -2.81 -0.92 -14.50
C PHE A 22 -4.28 -0.50 -14.46
N THR A 23 -4.74 0.26 -15.47
CA THR A 23 -6.16 0.64 -15.61
C THR A 23 -7.03 -0.58 -15.91
N LYS A 24 -6.61 -1.43 -16.85
CA LYS A 24 -7.30 -2.70 -17.12
C LYS A 24 -7.32 -3.66 -15.92
N LEU A 25 -6.32 -3.58 -15.06
CA LEU A 25 -6.23 -4.33 -13.82
C LEU A 25 -7.09 -3.76 -12.69
N GLY A 26 -7.70 -2.59 -12.89
CA GLY A 26 -8.53 -1.93 -11.90
C GLY A 26 -7.77 -1.37 -10.70
N PHE A 27 -6.46 -1.11 -10.81
CA PHE A 27 -5.66 -0.59 -9.71
C PHE A 27 -6.07 0.82 -9.34
N ILE A 28 -5.90 1.17 -8.07
CA ILE A 28 -6.29 2.46 -7.51
C ILE A 28 -5.10 3.42 -7.56
N PHE A 29 -5.28 4.58 -8.16
CA PHE A 29 -4.23 5.60 -8.24
C PHE A 29 -4.46 6.73 -7.24
N VAL A 30 -3.40 7.13 -6.54
CA VAL A 30 -3.41 8.18 -5.51
C VAL A 30 -2.39 9.26 -5.86
N ASP A 31 -2.83 10.51 -5.85
CA ASP A 31 -1.98 11.68 -6.00
C ASP A 31 -1.42 12.08 -4.62
N LYS A 32 -0.12 12.35 -4.51
CA LYS A 32 0.49 12.78 -3.25
C LYS A 32 0.43 14.29 -3.01
N ASN A 33 0.17 15.06 -4.07
CA ASN A 33 0.26 16.52 -4.02
C ASN A 33 -1.01 17.17 -3.45
N ASP A 34 -2.13 16.44 -3.43
CA ASP A 34 -3.39 16.90 -2.87
C ASP A 34 -3.91 15.89 -1.83
N ASN A 35 -3.62 16.17 -0.57
CA ASN A 35 -3.91 15.25 0.53
C ASN A 35 -5.41 14.99 0.73
N TYR A 36 -6.28 16.00 0.53
CA TYR A 36 -7.71 15.84 0.82
C TYR A 36 -8.46 15.14 -0.34
N SER A 37 -8.32 15.61 -1.56
CA SER A 37 -8.98 14.99 -2.71
C SER A 37 -8.46 13.58 -2.96
N SER A 38 -7.17 13.36 -2.74
CA SER A 38 -6.55 12.04 -2.84
C SER A 38 -7.06 11.05 -1.82
N MET A 39 -7.29 11.48 -0.58
CA MET A 39 -7.88 10.63 0.45
C MET A 39 -9.32 10.27 0.11
N LYS A 40 -10.12 11.25 -0.30
CA LYS A 40 -11.51 11.02 -0.74
C LYS A 40 -11.58 10.08 -1.93
N SER A 41 -10.70 10.26 -2.92
CA SER A 41 -10.58 9.40 -4.10
C SER A 41 -10.18 7.98 -3.72
N LEU A 42 -9.17 7.82 -2.85
CA LEU A 42 -8.74 6.51 -2.35
C LEU A 42 -9.91 5.76 -1.71
N LEU A 43 -10.64 6.40 -0.79
CA LEU A 43 -11.76 5.77 -0.09
C LEU A 43 -12.89 5.38 -1.03
N ARG A 44 -13.25 6.26 -1.97
CA ARG A 44 -14.29 5.99 -2.96
C ARG A 44 -13.92 4.79 -3.83
N HIS A 45 -12.77 4.85 -4.52
CA HIS A 45 -12.36 3.76 -5.39
C HIS A 45 -12.17 2.44 -4.64
N SER A 46 -11.71 2.49 -3.39
CA SER A 46 -11.59 1.27 -2.58
C SER A 46 -12.94 0.64 -2.27
N LYS A 47 -13.96 1.44 -1.97
CA LYS A 47 -15.34 0.96 -1.78
C LYS A 47 -15.90 0.38 -3.08
N ASP A 48 -15.69 1.06 -4.21
CA ASP A 48 -16.14 0.59 -5.52
C ASP A 48 -15.53 -0.79 -5.84
N ARG A 49 -14.20 -0.95 -5.63
CA ARG A 49 -13.54 -2.24 -5.86
C ARG A 49 -14.06 -3.36 -4.95
N ILE A 50 -14.29 -3.06 -3.67
CA ILE A 50 -14.86 -4.07 -2.75
C ILE A 50 -16.28 -4.45 -3.20
N SER A 51 -17.13 -3.50 -3.62
CA SER A 51 -18.46 -3.80 -4.14
C SER A 51 -18.45 -4.61 -5.45
N GLU A 52 -17.40 -4.52 -6.24
CA GLU A 52 -17.14 -5.32 -7.44
C GLU A 52 -16.57 -6.73 -7.12
N GLY A 53 -16.43 -7.09 -5.84
CA GLY A 53 -15.99 -8.41 -5.40
C GLY A 53 -14.46 -8.54 -5.20
N VAL A 54 -13.71 -7.44 -5.16
CA VAL A 54 -12.29 -7.46 -4.80
C VAL A 54 -12.15 -7.82 -3.32
N GLY A 55 -11.42 -8.89 -3.02
CA GLY A 55 -11.23 -9.37 -1.65
C GLY A 55 -10.04 -8.73 -0.91
N VAL A 56 -9.06 -8.17 -1.63
CA VAL A 56 -7.83 -7.65 -1.03
C VAL A 56 -7.40 -6.33 -1.66
N ILE A 57 -7.14 -5.32 -0.83
CA ILE A 57 -6.50 -4.06 -1.23
C ILE A 57 -5.07 -4.05 -0.68
N ILE A 58 -4.09 -3.97 -1.56
CA ILE A 58 -2.67 -3.94 -1.20
C ILE A 58 -2.19 -2.49 -1.22
N ILE A 59 -1.70 -2.01 -0.08
CA ILE A 59 -1.17 -0.66 0.08
C ILE A 59 0.23 -0.69 0.69
N PHE A 60 1.12 0.15 0.16
CA PHE A 60 2.46 0.37 0.71
C PHE A 60 2.43 1.64 1.58
N PRO A 61 2.32 1.53 2.90
CA PRO A 61 2.03 2.68 3.76
C PRO A 61 3.19 3.67 3.86
N GLU A 62 4.41 3.29 3.54
CA GLU A 62 5.56 4.19 3.45
C GLU A 62 5.41 5.20 2.29
N GLY A 63 4.60 4.86 1.29
CA GLY A 63 4.31 5.69 0.12
C GLY A 63 5.52 6.05 -0.74
N THR A 64 6.69 5.50 -0.46
CA THR A 64 7.92 5.64 -1.24
C THR A 64 8.87 4.51 -0.90
N ARG A 65 9.91 4.33 -1.71
CA ARG A 65 11.00 3.41 -1.39
C ARG A 65 11.86 4.02 -0.29
N VAL A 66 12.05 3.30 0.80
CA VAL A 66 12.89 3.70 1.94
C VAL A 66 14.14 2.82 1.94
N LYS A 67 15.28 3.40 2.33
CA LYS A 67 16.51 2.62 2.48
C LYS A 67 16.36 1.62 3.64
N PRO A 68 16.95 0.42 3.55
CA PRO A 68 16.95 -0.53 4.66
C PRO A 68 17.46 0.13 5.95
N GLY A 69 16.77 -0.12 7.06
CA GLY A 69 17.10 0.43 8.38
C GLY A 69 16.63 1.87 8.64
N VAL A 70 16.07 2.55 7.66
CA VAL A 70 15.52 3.90 7.86
C VAL A 70 14.03 3.79 8.17
N LYS A 71 13.62 4.29 9.33
CA LYS A 71 12.21 4.40 9.71
C LYS A 71 11.58 5.63 9.06
N LYS A 72 10.35 5.49 8.61
CA LYS A 72 9.57 6.57 8.03
C LYS A 72 8.14 6.54 8.54
N LYS A 73 7.62 7.71 8.90
CA LYS A 73 6.21 7.85 9.28
C LYS A 73 5.30 7.28 8.18
N LEU A 74 4.41 6.40 8.55
CA LEU A 74 3.47 5.76 7.64
C LEU A 74 2.39 6.74 7.17
N SER A 75 1.95 6.54 5.93
CA SER A 75 0.87 7.34 5.34
C SER A 75 -0.47 7.12 6.07
N PRO A 76 -1.24 8.18 6.33
CA PRO A 76 -2.55 8.06 6.98
C PRO A 76 -3.59 7.30 6.15
N GLY A 77 -3.31 7.02 4.88
CA GLY A 77 -4.22 6.30 3.98
C GLY A 77 -4.61 4.92 4.49
N VAL A 78 -3.68 4.17 5.11
CA VAL A 78 -4.00 2.86 5.67
C VAL A 78 -5.01 2.95 6.82
N ALA A 79 -4.87 3.94 7.69
CA ALA A 79 -5.81 4.14 8.80
C ALA A 79 -7.19 4.63 8.32
N ALA A 80 -7.20 5.44 7.26
CA ALA A 80 -8.45 5.89 6.63
C ALA A 80 -9.21 4.73 5.98
N LEU A 81 -8.52 3.85 5.24
CA LEU A 81 -9.09 2.64 4.67
C LEU A 81 -9.62 1.71 5.77
N TYR A 82 -8.81 1.41 6.77
CA TYR A 82 -9.18 0.56 7.90
C TYR A 82 -10.48 1.04 8.58
N LYS A 83 -10.57 2.34 8.88
CA LYS A 83 -11.77 2.91 9.51
C LYS A 83 -12.98 2.92 8.56
N SER A 84 -12.77 3.32 7.30
CA SER A 84 -13.88 3.50 6.34
C SER A 84 -14.47 2.20 5.82
N LEU A 85 -13.62 1.19 5.61
CA LEU A 85 -14.04 -0.12 5.08
C LEU A 85 -14.42 -1.09 6.19
N ASN A 86 -14.01 -0.82 7.42
CA ASN A 86 -14.21 -1.72 8.57
C ASN A 86 -13.65 -3.13 8.31
N LEU A 87 -12.52 -3.22 7.61
CA LEU A 87 -11.87 -4.47 7.24
C LEU A 87 -10.61 -4.69 8.09
N PRO A 88 -10.21 -5.96 8.33
CA PRO A 88 -8.95 -6.24 9.00
C PRO A 88 -7.75 -5.81 8.15
N VAL A 89 -6.66 -5.45 8.81
CA VAL A 89 -5.37 -5.19 8.16
C VAL A 89 -4.44 -6.36 8.40
N LEU A 90 -3.89 -6.93 7.34
CA LEU A 90 -2.84 -7.94 7.40
C LEU A 90 -1.49 -7.26 7.20
N PRO A 91 -0.68 -7.08 8.28
CA PRO A 91 0.64 -6.49 8.13
C PRO A 91 1.60 -7.48 7.46
N VAL A 92 2.36 -6.98 6.48
CA VAL A 92 3.38 -7.76 5.76
C VAL A 92 4.66 -6.94 5.70
N LYS A 93 5.77 -7.53 6.13
CA LYS A 93 7.11 -6.95 6.04
C LYS A 93 7.93 -7.73 5.03
N HIS A 94 8.80 -7.04 4.30
CA HIS A 94 9.76 -7.67 3.40
C HIS A 94 11.08 -6.91 3.37
N ASP A 95 12.15 -7.60 3.12
CA ASP A 95 13.50 -7.04 3.08
C ASP A 95 14.07 -6.86 1.66
N SER A 96 13.22 -6.85 0.65
CA SER A 96 13.62 -6.72 -0.76
C SER A 96 14.47 -5.47 -1.04
N GLY A 97 14.33 -4.42 -0.23
CA GLY A 97 15.14 -3.20 -0.32
C GLY A 97 16.63 -3.41 -0.13
N LYS A 98 17.05 -4.50 0.52
CA LYS A 98 18.47 -4.89 0.66
C LYS A 98 19.08 -5.31 -0.68
N PHE A 99 18.28 -5.93 -1.55
CA PHE A 99 18.73 -6.51 -2.82
C PHE A 99 18.39 -5.62 -4.01
N TRP A 100 17.28 -4.90 -3.92
CA TRP A 100 16.84 -3.95 -4.94
C TRP A 100 17.04 -2.52 -4.47
N LEU A 101 18.27 -2.05 -4.57
CA LEU A 101 18.62 -0.68 -4.18
C LEU A 101 17.92 0.35 -5.07
N ASN A 102 17.44 1.42 -4.44
CA ASN A 102 16.75 2.49 -5.13
C ASN A 102 17.64 3.13 -6.22
N LYS A 103 17.06 3.39 -7.39
CA LYS A 103 17.74 4.01 -8.56
C LYS A 103 18.86 3.19 -9.20
N LYS A 104 19.16 1.97 -8.75
CA LYS A 104 20.15 1.11 -9.41
C LYS A 104 19.45 0.11 -10.34
N ILE A 105 19.98 -0.06 -11.56
CA ILE A 105 19.51 -1.06 -12.53
C ILE A 105 19.93 -2.45 -12.08
N LEU A 106 21.17 -2.58 -11.60
CA LEU A 106 21.69 -3.84 -11.10
C LEU A 106 21.08 -4.20 -9.75
N LYS A 107 20.72 -5.46 -9.60
CA LYS A 107 20.18 -6.05 -8.38
C LYS A 107 21.27 -6.89 -7.72
N ASN A 108 21.31 -6.88 -6.40
CA ASN A 108 22.16 -7.77 -5.63
C ASN A 108 21.54 -9.16 -5.57
N LYS A 109 22.39 -10.19 -5.60
CA LYS A 109 21.93 -11.56 -5.33
C LYS A 109 21.56 -11.70 -3.85
N GLY A 110 20.55 -12.50 -3.56
CA GLY A 110 20.16 -12.81 -2.18
C GLY A 110 18.78 -13.42 -2.07
N LYS A 111 18.42 -13.80 -0.84
CA LYS A 111 17.12 -14.37 -0.49
C LYS A 111 16.25 -13.25 0.09
N ILE A 112 15.11 -12.99 -0.54
CA ILE A 112 14.11 -12.05 0.00
C ILE A 112 13.25 -12.80 1.01
N THR A 113 13.13 -12.22 2.20
CA THR A 113 12.27 -12.73 3.26
C THR A 113 10.97 -11.91 3.27
N ILE A 114 9.85 -12.60 3.34
CA ILE A 114 8.53 -12.00 3.54
C ILE A 114 7.99 -12.54 4.87
N GLU A 115 7.65 -11.64 5.77
CA GLU A 115 7.09 -11.95 7.08
C GLU A 115 5.64 -11.46 7.12
N ILE A 116 4.73 -12.37 7.43
CA ILE A 116 3.28 -12.10 7.49
C ILE A 116 2.88 -12.18 8.96
N PHE A 117 2.30 -11.09 9.47
CA PHE A 117 1.87 -11.00 10.86
C PHE A 117 0.37 -11.32 11.00
N PRO A 118 -0.10 -11.65 12.20
CA PRO A 118 -1.52 -11.85 12.45
C PRO A 118 -2.36 -10.64 12.07
N PRO A 119 -3.56 -10.83 11.51
CA PRO A 119 -4.42 -9.74 11.09
C PRO A 119 -4.86 -8.89 12.29
N ILE A 120 -4.86 -7.58 12.09
CA ILE A 120 -5.36 -6.59 13.03
C ILE A 120 -6.85 -6.42 12.76
N LYS A 121 -7.70 -6.89 13.68
CA LYS A 121 -9.17 -6.78 13.56
C LYS A 121 -9.63 -5.32 13.58
N PRO A 122 -10.76 -4.98 12.95
CA PRO A 122 -11.36 -3.65 13.02
C PRO A 122 -11.65 -3.20 14.47
N GLY A 123 -11.71 -1.87 14.68
CA GLY A 123 -12.10 -1.27 15.97
C GLY A 123 -11.00 -0.51 16.71
N LEU A 124 -9.74 -0.59 16.27
CA LEU A 124 -8.68 0.21 16.90
C LEU A 124 -8.81 1.71 16.56
N LYS A 125 -8.44 2.56 17.52
CA LYS A 125 -8.21 3.99 17.26
C LYS A 125 -7.04 4.15 16.27
N LYS A 126 -7.09 5.21 15.44
CA LYS A 126 -6.08 5.50 14.42
C LYS A 126 -4.64 5.44 14.96
N GLU A 127 -4.40 6.06 16.11
CA GLU A 127 -3.06 6.12 16.72
C GLU A 127 -2.55 4.73 17.09
N ASN A 128 -3.39 3.91 17.73
CA ASN A 128 -3.03 2.55 18.13
C ASN A 128 -2.74 1.65 16.92
N LEU A 129 -3.55 1.78 15.85
CA LEU A 129 -3.30 1.07 14.60
C LEU A 129 -1.95 1.47 13.99
N MET A 130 -1.69 2.78 13.87
CA MET A 130 -0.47 3.29 13.25
C MET A 130 0.77 2.87 14.02
N ASN A 131 0.77 3.02 15.37
CA ASN A 131 1.86 2.58 16.23
C ASN A 131 2.12 1.07 16.09
N LYS A 132 1.04 0.27 16.07
CA LYS A 132 1.16 -1.17 15.89
C LYS A 132 1.76 -1.55 14.54
N LEU A 133 1.34 -0.88 13.47
CA LEU A 133 1.89 -1.09 12.13
C LEU A 133 3.36 -0.68 12.04
N GLU A 134 3.74 0.50 12.58
CA GLU A 134 5.12 0.96 12.59
C GLU A 134 6.05 -0.03 13.32
N ASN A 135 5.60 -0.60 14.44
CA ASN A 135 6.38 -1.59 15.18
C ASN A 135 6.52 -2.93 14.46
N LEU A 136 5.52 -3.34 13.66
CA LEU A 136 5.54 -4.63 12.97
C LEU A 136 6.32 -4.58 11.65
N ILE A 137 6.15 -3.52 10.85
CA ILE A 137 6.65 -3.52 9.46
C ILE A 137 7.92 -2.67 9.26
N GLN A 138 8.35 -1.92 10.22
CA GLN A 138 9.61 -1.17 10.22
C GLN A 138 10.61 -1.74 11.23
#